data_007266178e879ea726c9dbd759b453ea
#
_entry.id   007266178e879ea726c9dbd759b453ea
#
_cell.length_a   1.000
_cell.length_b   1.000
_cell.length_c   1.000
_cell.angle_alpha   90.00
_cell.angle_beta   90.00
_cell.angle_gamma   90.00
#
_symmetry.space_group_name_H-M   'P 1'
#
loop_
_entity.id
_entity.type
_entity.pdbx_description
1 polymer ?
#
loop_
_entity_poly.entity_id
_entity_poly.type
_entity_poly.pdbx_seq_one_letter_code
_entity_poly.pdbx_strand_id
1 'polypeptide(L)' 'MTSIENKVLNYIMNKSNGERLRIMVLDLFMSRADLLRILRNLELYGYVDHINVPGDRANMDFGYIKYVWTGKVR' A
#
# COMPACT_ATOMS: atom_id res chain seq x y z
N MET A 1 -12.04 6.46 -10.88
CA MET A 1 -11.14 5.32 -10.59
C MET A 1 -11.66 4.04 -11.21
N THR A 2 -10.76 3.14 -11.59
CA THR A 2 -11.13 1.82 -12.11
C THR A 2 -11.61 0.89 -10.99
N SER A 3 -12.28 -0.21 -11.37
CA SER A 3 -12.71 -1.22 -10.41
C SER A 3 -11.55 -1.80 -9.61
N ILE A 4 -10.42 -2.02 -10.27
CA ILE A 4 -9.24 -2.58 -9.60
C ILE A 4 -8.61 -1.58 -8.62
N GLU A 5 -8.60 -0.30 -8.97
CA GLU A 5 -8.13 0.75 -8.06
C GLU A 5 -9.03 0.84 -6.83
N ASN A 6 -10.34 0.77 -7.00
CA ASN A 6 -11.28 0.73 -5.88
C ASN A 6 -11.07 -0.49 -5.00
N LYS A 7 -10.80 -1.65 -5.58
CA LYS A 7 -10.53 -2.88 -4.82
C LYS A 7 -9.29 -2.71 -3.94
N VAL A 8 -8.21 -2.18 -4.49
CA VAL A 8 -6.98 -1.96 -3.75
C VAL A 8 -7.19 -0.91 -2.65
N LEU A 9 -7.87 0.18 -2.96
CA LEU A 9 -8.17 1.22 -1.97
C LEU A 9 -9.01 0.66 -0.82
N ASN A 10 -10.06 -0.10 -1.11
CA ASN A 10 -10.88 -0.73 -0.07
C ASN A 10 -10.05 -1.65 0.83
N TYR A 11 -9.12 -2.40 0.26
CA TYR A 11 -8.22 -3.23 1.03
C TYR A 11 -7.41 -2.41 2.02
N ILE A 12 -6.81 -1.30 1.56
CA ILE A 12 -5.98 -0.44 2.42
C ILE A 12 -6.83 0.25 3.49
N MET A 13 -8.03 0.72 3.14
CA MET A 13 -8.95 1.36 4.09
C MET A 13 -9.32 0.45 5.27
N ASN A 14 -9.31 -0.86 5.06
CA ASN A 14 -9.59 -1.84 6.11
C ASN A 14 -8.36 -2.23 6.94
N LYS A 15 -7.21 -1.65 6.65
CA LYS A 15 -5.97 -1.87 7.39
C LYS A 15 -5.64 -0.63 8.22
N SER A 16 -5.97 -0.66 9.50
CA SER A 16 -5.86 0.51 10.38
C SER A 16 -4.46 1.11 10.45
N ASN A 17 -3.42 0.29 10.33
CA ASN A 17 -2.02 0.72 10.34
C ASN A 17 -1.37 0.63 8.96
N GLY A 18 -2.18 0.49 7.91
CA GLY A 18 -1.68 0.26 6.57
C GLY A 18 -1.16 -1.15 6.36
N GLU A 19 -0.59 -1.39 5.20
CA GLU A 19 -0.03 -2.69 4.86
C GLU A 19 1.16 -2.53 3.93
N ARG A 20 2.09 -3.47 3.99
CA ARG A 20 3.25 -3.45 3.10
C ARG A 20 2.97 -4.18 1.79
N LEU A 21 3.70 -3.75 0.76
CA LEU A 21 3.51 -4.24 -0.60
C LEU A 21 3.58 -5.77 -0.70
N ARG A 22 4.54 -6.38 -0.03
CA ARG A 22 4.74 -7.83 -0.06
C ARG A 22 3.50 -8.61 0.36
N ILE A 23 2.83 -8.14 1.41
CA ILE A 23 1.61 -8.76 1.92
C ILE A 23 0.44 -8.50 0.98
N MET A 24 0.35 -7.29 0.44
CA MET A 24 -0.71 -6.93 -0.50
C MET A 24 -0.65 -7.78 -1.78
N VAL A 25 0.54 -8.07 -2.28
CA VAL A 25 0.73 -8.95 -3.44
C VAL A 25 0.10 -10.32 -3.18
N LEU A 26 0.32 -10.88 -1.99
CA LEU A 26 -0.21 -12.18 -1.62
C LEU A 26 -1.73 -12.13 -1.41
N ASP A 27 -2.21 -11.13 -0.68
CA ASP A 27 -3.63 -11.02 -0.33
C ASP A 27 -4.52 -10.69 -1.53
N LEU A 28 -4.03 -9.87 -2.45
CA LEU A 28 -4.79 -9.39 -3.59
C LEU A 28 -4.58 -10.24 -4.85
N PHE A 29 -3.68 -11.21 -4.82
CA PHE A 29 -3.34 -12.05 -5.97
C PHE A 29 -2.95 -11.21 -7.19
N MET A 30 -2.15 -10.17 -6.98
CA MET A 30 -1.71 -9.26 -8.04
C MET A 30 -0.20 -9.31 -8.18
N SER A 31 0.28 -9.05 -9.40
CA SER A 31 1.71 -8.89 -9.61
C SER A 31 2.20 -7.61 -8.91
N ARG A 32 3.46 -7.64 -8.48
CA ARG A 32 4.10 -6.47 -7.86
C ARG A 32 4.04 -5.25 -8.77
N ALA A 33 4.32 -5.44 -10.06
CA ALA A 33 4.34 -4.35 -11.04
C ALA A 33 2.97 -3.69 -11.19
N ASP A 34 1.91 -4.50 -11.31
CA ASP A 34 0.55 -4.00 -11.43
C ASP A 34 0.12 -3.26 -10.15
N LEU A 35 0.42 -3.84 -9.00
CA LEU A 35 0.07 -3.24 -7.72
C LEU A 35 0.79 -1.90 -7.52
N LEU A 36 2.08 -1.81 -7.83
CA LEU A 36 2.82 -0.56 -7.74
C LEU A 36 2.23 0.54 -8.62
N ARG A 37 1.83 0.19 -9.84
CA ARG A 37 1.19 1.13 -10.75
C ARG A 37 -0.12 1.67 -10.18
N ILE A 38 -0.94 0.78 -9.61
CA ILE A 38 -2.22 1.15 -8.99
C ILE A 38 -1.98 2.03 -7.77
N LEU A 39 -1.04 1.66 -6.91
CA LEU A 39 -0.70 2.43 -5.71
C LEU A 39 -0.19 3.82 -6.07
N ARG A 40 0.61 3.94 -7.12
CA ARG A 40 1.06 5.25 -7.62
C ARG A 40 -0.13 6.13 -8.02
N ASN A 41 -1.10 5.56 -8.75
CA ASN A 41 -2.30 6.28 -9.13
C ASN A 41 -3.11 6.73 -7.90
N LEU A 42 -3.27 5.86 -6.91
CA LEU A 42 -3.98 6.18 -5.68
C LEU A 42 -3.26 7.26 -4.88
N GLU A 43 -1.94 7.28 -4.89
CA GLU A 43 -1.16 8.37 -4.27
C GLU A 43 -1.38 9.70 -5.01
N LEU A 44 -1.38 9.68 -6.34
CA LEU A 44 -1.62 10.87 -7.15
C LEU A 44 -3.02 11.43 -6.92
N TYR A 45 -4.01 10.57 -6.70
CA TYR A 45 -5.37 11.00 -6.36
C TYR A 45 -5.50 11.48 -4.90
N GLY A 46 -4.49 11.24 -4.09
CA GLY A 46 -4.48 11.65 -2.67
C GLY A 46 -5.16 10.69 -1.72
N TYR A 47 -5.49 9.47 -2.14
CA TYR A 47 -6.15 8.49 -1.28
C TYR A 47 -5.20 7.67 -0.43
N VAL A 48 -3.96 7.54 -0.86
CA VAL A 48 -2.96 6.65 -0.24
C VAL A 48 -1.64 7.39 -0.12
N ASP A 49 -0.94 7.16 0.97
CA ASP A 49 0.46 7.58 1.16
C ASP A 49 1.32 6.36 1.41
N HIS A 50 2.62 6.49 1.15
CA HIS A 50 3.58 5.49 1.57
C HIS A 50 4.41 6.01 2.74
N ILE A 51 4.79 5.11 3.62
CA ILE A 51 5.59 5.41 4.81
C ILE A 51 6.78 4.46 4.84
N ASN A 52 7.98 5.03 4.99
CA ASN A 52 9.18 4.24 5.21
C ASN A 52 9.26 3.87 6.69
N VAL A 53 9.16 2.57 6.99
CA VAL A 53 9.34 2.06 8.35
C VAL A 53 10.81 1.69 8.49
N PRO A 54 11.57 2.36 9.38
CA PRO A 54 12.99 2.08 9.53
C PRO A 54 13.22 0.69 10.11
N GLY A 55 14.30 0.06 9.67
CA GLY A 55 14.73 -1.22 10.18
C GLY A 55 15.75 -1.05 11.31
N ASP A 56 16.16 -2.18 11.85
CA ASP A 56 17.25 -2.28 12.82
C ASP A 56 18.37 -3.11 12.22
N ARG A 57 19.44 -2.45 11.75
CA ARG A 57 20.57 -3.13 11.11
C ARG A 57 21.29 -4.08 12.05
N ALA A 58 21.30 -3.79 13.34
CA ALA A 58 21.92 -4.67 14.33
C ALA A 58 21.21 -6.03 14.40
N ASN A 59 19.92 -6.07 14.07
CA ASN A 59 19.11 -7.29 14.01
C ASN A 59 18.82 -7.74 12.59
N MET A 60 19.59 -7.28 11.61
CA MET A 60 19.42 -7.62 10.20
C MET A 60 18.04 -7.21 9.63
N ASP A 61 17.40 -6.22 10.23
CA ASP A 61 16.14 -5.68 9.77
C ASP A 61 16.41 -4.43 8.93
N PHE A 62 16.09 -4.50 7.64
CA PHE A 62 16.32 -3.39 6.69
C PHE A 62 15.14 -2.43 6.58
N GLY A 63 14.08 -2.67 7.33
CA GLY A 63 12.87 -1.90 7.24
C GLY A 63 12.03 -2.26 6.02
N TYR A 64 10.96 -1.51 5.81
CA TYR A 64 10.05 -1.73 4.69
C TYR A 64 9.24 -0.47 4.40
N ILE A 65 8.57 -0.47 3.24
CA ILE A 65 7.61 0.57 2.88
C ILE A 65 6.22 0.00 3.08
N LYS A 66 5.36 0.76 3.78
CA LYS A 66 3.94 0.42 3.88
C LYS A 66 3.09 1.51 3.26
N TYR A 67 1.89 1.14 2.85
CA TYR A 67 0.91 2.04 2.25
C TYR A 67 -0.25 2.22 3.21
N VAL A 68 -0.67 3.46 3.40
CA VAL A 68 -1.73 3.83 4.35
C VAL A 68 -2.80 4.66 3.65
N TRP A 69 -4.03 4.50 4.09
CA TRP A 69 -5.11 5.38 3.65
C TRP A 69 -4.95 6.75 4.28
N THR A 70 -5.12 7.80 3.48
CA THR A 70 -4.99 9.19 3.95
C THR A 70 -6.20 9.71 4.72
N GLY A 71 -7.31 8.98 4.68
CA GLY A 71 -8.57 9.43 5.23
C GLY A 71 -9.46 10.14 4.22
N LYS A 72 -8.98 10.36 3.00
CA LYS A 72 -9.76 11.01 1.96
C LYS A 72 -10.93 10.11 1.53
N VAL A 73 -12.13 10.67 1.51
CA VAL A 73 -13.36 9.99 1.09
C VAL A 73 -13.56 10.15 -0.41
N ARG A 74 -13.97 9.06 -1.05
CA ARG A 74 -14.28 9.06 -2.50
C ARG A 74 -15.51 9.86 -2.85
#